data_ea79d5c5faeeab11dbec0ed7fb9276c7
#
_entry.id   ea79d5c5faeeab11dbec0ed7fb9276c7
#
_cell.length_a   1.000
_cell.length_b   1.000
_cell.length_c   1.000
_cell.angle_alpha   90.00
_cell.angle_beta   90.00
_cell.angle_gamma   90.00
#
_symmetry.space_group_name_H-M   'P 1'
#
loop_
_entity.id
_entity.type
_entity.pdbx_description
1 polymer ?
#
loop_
_entity_poly.entity_id
_entity_poly.type
_entity_poly.pdbx_seq_one_letter_code
_entity_poly.pdbx_strand_id
1 'polypeptide(L)'
;MTEGEVTSTEDGGVLVVLAHPDDPDFFCGGTIARWVANGRDVYYCLLTRGDKGSDNDQTPPEQLAKIREAEQRAAASVLGVKDVLFLDEEDGYLVPSLALREKIVRVIRQVRPQIVVTCDPTNFFPSNRYINHADHRAAGQVTLDAVFPAARSALYFPSLYKEEGLEPHKVKEVYVAGAQHPNITVDISSFFDLKIAALSEHRSQLKDIKAMEERLRKSMIDPDSLSEEPRYIERFRRIELR
;
A
#
# COMPACT_ATOMS: atom_id res chain seq x y z
N MET A 1 18.06 18.81 1.56
CA MET A 1 17.67 17.60 0.79
C MET A 1 16.67 18.06 -0.22
N THR A 2 16.97 17.91 -1.49
CA THR A 2 16.13 18.38 -2.61
C THR A 2 14.91 17.46 -2.72
N GLU A 3 13.73 18.04 -2.50
CA GLU A 3 12.45 17.40 -2.81
C GLU A 3 12.41 17.13 -4.33
N GLY A 4 12.33 15.85 -4.71
CA GLY A 4 12.16 15.46 -6.11
C GLY A 4 10.75 15.87 -6.56
N GLU A 5 10.64 16.68 -7.61
CA GLU A 5 9.37 16.96 -8.26
C GLU A 5 8.78 15.67 -8.83
N VAL A 6 7.62 15.26 -8.30
CA VAL A 6 6.84 14.12 -8.83
C VAL A 6 6.11 14.57 -10.10
N THR A 7 6.56 14.13 -11.26
CA THR A 7 5.91 14.40 -12.54
C THR A 7 4.78 13.41 -12.80
N SER A 8 3.55 13.87 -13.00
CA SER A 8 2.39 13.02 -13.34
C SER A 8 2.43 12.56 -14.80
N THR A 9 2.15 11.29 -15.07
CA THR A 9 1.94 10.75 -16.43
C THR A 9 0.50 10.93 -16.90
N GLU A 10 0.27 11.03 -18.22
CA GLU A 10 -1.07 11.24 -18.81
C GLU A 10 -2.08 10.12 -18.45
N ASP A 11 -1.63 8.89 -18.20
CA ASP A 11 -2.47 7.77 -17.77
C ASP A 11 -2.77 7.71 -16.26
N GLY A 12 -2.26 8.68 -15.51
CA GLY A 12 -2.47 8.85 -14.08
C GLY A 12 -1.86 7.73 -13.23
N GLY A 13 -1.03 8.14 -12.27
CA GLY A 13 -0.31 7.24 -11.38
C GLY A 13 -1.21 6.45 -10.42
N VAL A 14 -0.60 5.51 -9.74
CA VAL A 14 -1.17 4.74 -8.63
C VAL A 14 -0.45 5.15 -7.35
N LEU A 15 -1.21 5.45 -6.30
CA LEU A 15 -0.68 5.68 -4.95
C LEU A 15 -1.14 4.56 -4.03
N VAL A 16 -0.19 3.85 -3.45
CA VAL A 16 -0.44 2.78 -2.47
C VAL A 16 -0.19 3.35 -1.08
N VAL A 17 -1.24 3.49 -0.27
CA VAL A 17 -1.20 4.04 1.09
C VAL A 17 -1.49 2.92 2.07
N LEU A 18 -0.46 2.45 2.77
CA LEU A 18 -0.55 1.32 3.70
C LEU A 18 0.23 1.62 4.99
N ALA A 19 0.07 0.77 5.99
CA ALA A 19 0.58 1.04 7.33
C ALA A 19 2.09 0.85 7.44
N HIS A 20 2.60 -0.31 7.01
CA HIS A 20 3.97 -0.74 7.33
C HIS A 20 4.77 -1.13 6.08
N PRO A 21 6.11 -1.13 6.17
CA PRO A 21 6.95 -1.86 5.22
C PRO A 21 6.51 -3.32 5.14
N ASP A 22 6.51 -3.89 3.93
CA ASP A 22 6.01 -5.21 3.51
C ASP A 22 4.51 -5.27 3.12
N ASP A 23 3.65 -4.46 3.70
CA ASP A 23 2.22 -4.44 3.36
C ASP A 23 1.93 -4.36 1.85
N PRO A 24 2.55 -3.44 1.07
CA PRO A 24 2.30 -3.35 -0.37
C PRO A 24 2.59 -4.66 -1.09
N ASP A 25 3.68 -5.31 -0.72
CA ASP A 25 4.15 -6.50 -1.38
C ASP A 25 3.29 -7.72 -1.03
N PHE A 26 2.81 -7.80 0.23
CA PHE A 26 1.85 -8.82 0.64
C PHE A 26 0.47 -8.61 0.04
N PHE A 27 -0.09 -7.42 0.14
CA PHE A 27 -1.48 -7.16 -0.26
C PHE A 27 -1.69 -7.07 -1.76
N CYS A 28 -0.73 -6.47 -2.50
CA CYS A 28 -0.94 -6.11 -3.90
C CYS A 28 0.31 -6.17 -4.78
N GLY A 29 1.39 -6.84 -4.36
CA GLY A 29 2.67 -6.86 -5.10
C GLY A 29 2.55 -7.36 -6.54
N GLY A 30 1.73 -8.39 -6.79
CA GLY A 30 1.49 -8.88 -8.15
C GLY A 30 0.70 -7.89 -9.01
N THR A 31 -0.31 -7.24 -8.44
CA THR A 31 -1.08 -6.18 -9.10
C THR A 31 -0.21 -4.97 -9.41
N ILE A 32 0.67 -4.58 -8.48
CA ILE A 32 1.65 -3.50 -8.67
C ILE A 32 2.58 -3.83 -9.84
N ALA A 33 3.20 -5.01 -9.84
CA ALA A 33 4.06 -5.45 -10.94
C ALA A 33 3.34 -5.40 -12.29
N ARG A 34 2.08 -5.83 -12.33
CA ARG A 34 1.23 -5.77 -13.53
C ARG A 34 0.96 -4.33 -13.96
N TRP A 35 0.67 -3.40 -13.05
CA TRP A 35 0.46 -2.00 -13.37
C TRP A 35 1.71 -1.33 -13.92
N VAL A 36 2.88 -1.60 -13.31
CA VAL A 36 4.17 -1.09 -13.78
C VAL A 36 4.49 -1.64 -15.18
N ALA A 37 4.30 -2.94 -15.40
CA ALA A 37 4.50 -3.57 -16.72
C ALA A 37 3.58 -2.98 -17.80
N ASN A 38 2.42 -2.45 -17.40
CA ASN A 38 1.47 -1.74 -18.28
C ASN A 38 1.76 -0.23 -18.38
N GLY A 39 2.93 0.24 -17.93
CA GLY A 39 3.38 1.62 -18.06
C GLY A 39 2.81 2.60 -17.03
N ARG A 40 2.18 2.13 -15.95
CA ARG A 40 1.71 3.01 -14.87
C ARG A 40 2.83 3.35 -13.90
N ASP A 41 2.91 4.60 -13.51
CA ASP A 41 3.76 5.04 -12.41
C ASP A 41 3.11 4.67 -11.07
N VAL A 42 3.83 3.93 -10.23
CA VAL A 42 3.36 3.51 -8.91
C VAL A 42 4.22 4.16 -7.84
N TYR A 43 3.56 4.71 -6.82
CA TYR A 43 4.17 5.35 -5.66
C TYR A 43 3.67 4.69 -4.38
N TYR A 44 4.55 4.50 -3.41
CA TYR A 44 4.19 4.04 -2.08
C TYR A 44 4.18 5.20 -1.10
N CYS A 45 3.19 5.21 -0.22
CA CYS A 45 3.10 6.07 0.96
C CYS A 45 2.86 5.18 2.17
N LEU A 46 3.91 4.89 2.92
CA LEU A 46 3.84 4.09 4.14
C LEU A 46 3.69 5.00 5.34
N LEU A 47 2.72 4.71 6.19
CA LEU A 47 2.39 5.59 7.30
C LEU A 47 3.42 5.48 8.42
N THR A 48 4.00 4.28 8.63
CA THR A 48 5.05 4.03 9.63
C THR A 48 6.31 3.46 8.98
N ARG A 49 7.38 3.34 9.75
CA ARG A 49 8.60 2.62 9.36
C ARG A 49 8.67 1.19 9.93
N GLY A 50 7.63 0.73 10.61
CA GLY A 50 7.56 -0.62 11.16
C GLY A 50 8.58 -0.90 12.26
N ASP A 51 8.86 0.10 13.09
CA ASP A 51 9.91 0.08 14.11
C ASP A 51 9.63 -0.82 15.31
N LYS A 52 8.40 -1.36 15.40
CA LYS A 52 8.00 -2.35 16.42
C LYS A 52 7.75 -3.77 15.88
N GLY A 53 8.03 -4.01 14.61
CA GLY A 53 7.84 -5.32 13.96
C GLY A 53 8.93 -6.34 14.33
N SER A 54 9.28 -6.49 15.60
CA SER A 54 10.23 -7.51 16.07
C SER A 54 9.86 -8.01 17.46
N ASP A 55 9.94 -9.33 17.65
CA ASP A 55 9.87 -9.96 18.99
C ASP A 55 11.20 -9.87 19.73
N ASN A 56 12.25 -9.35 19.09
CA ASN A 56 13.58 -9.21 19.66
C ASN A 56 13.79 -7.79 20.20
N ASP A 57 13.81 -7.65 21.52
CA ASP A 57 14.07 -6.40 22.24
C ASP A 57 15.53 -5.90 22.14
N GLN A 58 16.42 -6.69 21.55
CA GLN A 58 17.84 -6.34 21.38
C GLN A 58 18.07 -5.36 20.20
N THR A 59 17.14 -5.28 19.27
CA THR A 59 17.25 -4.35 18.15
C THR A 59 16.52 -3.05 18.49
N PRO A 60 17.23 -1.91 18.65
CA PRO A 60 16.58 -0.63 18.90
C PRO A 60 15.56 -0.29 17.80
N PRO A 61 14.39 0.27 18.15
CA PRO A 61 13.34 0.64 17.17
C PRO A 61 13.85 1.49 16.01
N GLU A 62 14.68 2.49 16.27
CA GLU A 62 15.29 3.34 15.23
C GLU A 62 16.19 2.57 14.25
N GLN A 63 16.88 1.52 14.73
CA GLN A 63 17.69 0.67 13.88
C GLN A 63 16.80 -0.24 13.03
N LEU A 64 15.76 -0.81 13.62
CA LEU A 64 14.77 -1.63 12.89
C LEU A 64 14.07 -0.81 11.80
N ALA A 65 13.66 0.41 12.12
CA ALA A 65 13.08 1.34 11.16
C ALA A 65 13.98 1.54 9.92
N LYS A 66 15.28 1.78 10.12
CA LYS A 66 16.23 1.95 9.00
C LYS A 66 16.39 0.67 8.17
N ILE A 67 16.42 -0.49 8.83
CA ILE A 67 16.50 -1.78 8.14
C ILE A 67 15.26 -1.98 7.28
N ARG A 68 14.06 -1.84 7.87
CA ARG A 68 12.80 -2.06 7.17
C ARG A 68 12.54 -1.04 6.06
N GLU A 69 12.98 0.21 6.23
CA GLU A 69 12.96 1.21 5.16
C GLU A 69 13.83 0.78 3.97
N ALA A 70 15.06 0.31 4.23
CA ALA A 70 15.96 -0.15 3.18
C ALA A 70 15.40 -1.40 2.45
N GLU A 71 14.82 -2.35 3.20
CA GLU A 71 14.18 -3.53 2.66
C GLU A 71 12.98 -3.17 1.77
N GLN A 72 12.12 -2.24 2.22
CA GLN A 72 10.98 -1.79 1.42
C GLN A 72 11.41 -1.07 0.14
N ARG A 73 12.46 -0.25 0.19
CA ARG A 73 13.00 0.38 -1.04
C ARG A 73 13.58 -0.64 -2.01
N ALA A 74 14.21 -1.70 -1.49
CA ALA A 74 14.70 -2.80 -2.31
C ALA A 74 13.53 -3.57 -2.96
N ALA A 75 12.50 -3.94 -2.19
CA ALA A 75 11.29 -4.58 -2.69
C ALA A 75 10.57 -3.72 -3.75
N ALA A 76 10.42 -2.43 -3.49
CA ALA A 76 9.85 -1.47 -4.43
C ALA A 76 10.64 -1.41 -5.76
N SER A 77 11.96 -1.46 -5.69
CA SER A 77 12.83 -1.52 -6.88
C SER A 77 12.61 -2.79 -7.70
N VAL A 78 12.42 -3.95 -7.06
CA VAL A 78 12.10 -5.22 -7.75
C VAL A 78 10.80 -5.09 -8.55
N LEU A 79 9.79 -4.41 -8.00
CA LEU A 79 8.49 -4.22 -8.67
C LEU A 79 8.48 -3.05 -9.66
N GLY A 80 9.54 -2.23 -9.72
CA GLY A 80 9.62 -1.05 -10.57
C GLY A 80 8.80 0.15 -10.06
N VAL A 81 8.56 0.23 -8.75
CA VAL A 81 7.89 1.36 -8.10
C VAL A 81 8.77 2.61 -8.19
N LYS A 82 8.18 3.76 -8.49
CA LYS A 82 8.88 5.04 -8.73
C LYS A 82 9.51 5.62 -7.47
N ASP A 83 8.75 5.63 -6.38
CA ASP A 83 9.22 6.20 -5.11
C ASP A 83 8.49 5.60 -3.92
N VAL A 84 9.13 5.67 -2.74
CA VAL A 84 8.60 5.23 -1.45
C VAL A 84 8.70 6.37 -0.45
N LEU A 85 7.54 6.89 -0.06
CA LEU A 85 7.38 7.95 0.95
C LEU A 85 7.05 7.31 2.30
N PHE A 86 7.62 7.85 3.37
CA PHE A 86 7.28 7.49 4.75
C PHE A 86 6.73 8.71 5.47
N LEU A 87 5.62 8.56 6.20
CA LEU A 87 5.00 9.66 6.95
C LEU A 87 5.48 9.74 8.40
N ASP A 88 6.34 8.82 8.82
CA ASP A 88 6.99 8.78 10.13
C ASP A 88 6.01 8.78 11.32
N GLU A 89 4.84 8.16 11.15
CA GLU A 89 3.94 7.89 12.26
C GLU A 89 4.48 6.71 13.08
N GLU A 90 4.09 6.66 14.34
CA GLU A 90 4.55 5.62 15.28
C GLU A 90 3.86 4.28 15.00
N ASP A 91 4.64 3.22 14.74
CA ASP A 91 4.17 1.86 14.51
C ASP A 91 3.36 1.33 15.71
N GLY A 92 2.21 0.70 15.45
CA GLY A 92 1.30 0.17 16.45
C GLY A 92 0.37 1.19 17.08
N TYR A 93 0.53 2.49 16.78
CA TYR A 93 -0.24 3.59 17.38
C TYR A 93 -0.99 4.46 16.37
N LEU A 94 -1.17 3.98 15.14
CA LEU A 94 -1.91 4.75 14.14
C LEU A 94 -3.36 5.00 14.59
N VAL A 95 -3.74 6.27 14.53
CA VAL A 95 -5.13 6.70 14.71
C VAL A 95 -5.55 7.56 13.52
N PRO A 96 -6.81 7.47 13.04
CA PRO A 96 -7.29 8.26 11.90
C PRO A 96 -7.53 9.72 12.32
N SER A 97 -6.43 10.42 12.65
CA SER A 97 -6.44 11.82 13.09
C SER A 97 -6.56 12.79 11.92
N LEU A 98 -6.96 14.05 12.20
CA LEU A 98 -6.96 15.11 11.19
C LEU A 98 -5.56 15.45 10.70
N ALA A 99 -4.55 15.38 11.58
CA ALA A 99 -3.15 15.64 11.21
C ALA A 99 -2.63 14.58 10.22
N LEU A 100 -2.87 13.30 10.47
CA LEU A 100 -2.50 12.23 9.55
C LEU A 100 -3.28 12.32 8.22
N ARG A 101 -4.58 12.66 8.29
CA ARG A 101 -5.39 12.91 7.08
C ARG A 101 -4.81 14.03 6.23
N GLU A 102 -4.37 15.13 6.84
CA GLU A 102 -3.72 16.23 6.12
C GLU A 102 -2.44 15.79 5.41
N LYS A 103 -1.58 15.01 6.07
CA LYS A 103 -0.37 14.44 5.45
C LYS A 103 -0.73 13.61 4.21
N ILE A 104 -1.74 12.74 4.29
CA ILE A 104 -2.17 11.91 3.15
C ILE A 104 -2.79 12.76 2.05
N VAL A 105 -3.61 13.77 2.38
CA VAL A 105 -4.14 14.73 1.39
C VAL A 105 -3.03 15.46 0.65
N ARG A 106 -1.97 15.87 1.37
CA ARG A 106 -0.78 16.47 0.75
C ARG A 106 -0.15 15.53 -0.27
N VAL A 107 0.11 14.29 0.09
CA VAL A 107 0.67 13.28 -0.83
C VAL A 107 -0.25 13.05 -2.04
N ILE A 108 -1.56 12.90 -1.83
CA ILE A 108 -2.52 12.73 -2.93
C ILE A 108 -2.48 13.93 -3.89
N ARG A 109 -2.40 15.16 -3.37
CA ARG A 109 -2.35 16.37 -4.22
C ARG A 109 -1.00 16.54 -4.92
N GLN A 110 0.10 16.06 -4.35
CA GLN A 110 1.42 16.04 -4.98
C GLN A 110 1.50 14.98 -6.09
N VAL A 111 1.17 13.75 -5.78
CA VAL A 111 1.26 12.60 -6.71
C VAL A 111 0.19 12.66 -7.80
N ARG A 112 -0.98 13.20 -7.50
CA ARG A 112 -2.17 13.28 -8.38
C ARG A 112 -2.59 11.94 -8.97
N PRO A 113 -2.74 10.87 -8.15
CA PRO A 113 -3.00 9.52 -8.63
C PRO A 113 -4.43 9.38 -9.19
N GLN A 114 -4.59 8.56 -10.22
CA GLN A 114 -5.95 8.12 -10.63
C GLN A 114 -6.47 7.03 -9.71
N ILE A 115 -5.59 6.15 -9.24
CA ILE A 115 -5.91 5.01 -8.38
C ILE A 115 -5.24 5.20 -7.03
N VAL A 116 -5.99 4.95 -5.95
CA VAL A 116 -5.44 4.81 -4.59
C VAL A 116 -5.70 3.39 -4.12
N VAL A 117 -4.67 2.74 -3.56
CA VAL A 117 -4.79 1.45 -2.89
C VAL A 117 -4.66 1.65 -1.39
N THR A 118 -5.51 1.01 -0.60
CA THR A 118 -5.42 1.02 0.87
C THR A 118 -6.04 -0.23 1.49
N CYS A 119 -5.95 -0.40 2.82
CA CYS A 119 -6.56 -1.52 3.54
C CYS A 119 -8.06 -1.35 3.77
N ASP A 120 -8.76 -2.47 4.04
CA ASP A 120 -10.16 -2.44 4.49
C ASP A 120 -10.24 -2.03 5.98
N PRO A 121 -10.82 -0.85 6.31
CA PRO A 121 -10.97 -0.41 7.69
C PRO A 121 -12.01 -1.21 8.47
N THR A 122 -12.87 -1.97 7.78
CA THR A 122 -13.99 -2.69 8.38
C THR A 122 -13.70 -4.16 8.66
N ASN A 123 -12.61 -4.70 8.08
CA ASN A 123 -12.23 -6.09 8.26
C ASN A 123 -11.46 -6.29 9.58
N PHE A 124 -12.18 -6.54 10.67
CA PHE A 124 -11.58 -6.85 11.98
C PHE A 124 -11.07 -8.28 12.07
N PHE A 125 -11.73 -9.21 11.41
CA PHE A 125 -11.46 -10.65 11.51
C PHE A 125 -11.28 -11.25 10.12
N PRO A 126 -10.06 -11.14 9.54
CA PRO A 126 -9.76 -11.75 8.23
C PRO A 126 -9.93 -13.25 8.21
N SER A 127 -9.83 -13.89 9.37
CA SER A 127 -10.09 -15.31 9.57
C SER A 127 -10.48 -15.59 11.03
N ASN A 128 -10.94 -16.81 11.32
CA ASN A 128 -11.25 -17.25 12.69
C ASN A 128 -10.01 -17.39 13.61
N ARG A 129 -8.81 -17.11 13.08
CA ARG A 129 -7.53 -17.26 13.82
C ARG A 129 -6.69 -16.00 13.81
N TYR A 130 -7.23 -14.90 13.26
CA TYR A 130 -6.45 -13.67 13.10
C TYR A 130 -7.32 -12.44 13.32
N ILE A 131 -6.83 -11.54 14.19
CA ILE A 131 -7.38 -10.19 14.38
C ILE A 131 -6.54 -9.26 13.49
N ASN A 132 -7.19 -8.50 12.62
CA ASN A 132 -6.51 -7.55 11.76
C ASN A 132 -5.79 -6.46 12.56
N HIS A 133 -4.59 -6.12 12.12
CA HIS A 133 -3.78 -5.10 12.77
C HIS A 133 -4.54 -3.77 12.90
N ALA A 134 -4.44 -3.11 14.05
CA ALA A 134 -5.12 -1.84 14.28
C ALA A 134 -4.69 -0.78 13.25
N ASP A 135 -3.39 -0.75 12.94
CA ASP A 135 -2.81 0.19 11.99
C ASP A 135 -3.32 -0.03 10.56
N HIS A 136 -3.58 -1.26 10.13
CA HIS A 136 -4.18 -1.51 8.81
C HIS A 136 -5.58 -0.88 8.71
N ARG A 137 -6.39 -1.03 9.78
CA ARG A 137 -7.73 -0.43 9.81
C ARG A 137 -7.66 1.09 9.87
N ALA A 138 -6.74 1.64 10.68
CA ALA A 138 -6.53 3.08 10.78
C ALA A 138 -6.04 3.67 9.45
N ALA A 139 -5.08 3.02 8.80
CA ALA A 139 -4.58 3.40 7.47
C ALA A 139 -5.71 3.41 6.43
N GLY A 140 -6.52 2.35 6.41
CA GLY A 140 -7.69 2.27 5.53
C GLY A 140 -8.65 3.41 5.76
N GLN A 141 -9.07 3.65 7.00
CA GLN A 141 -10.02 4.70 7.35
C GLN A 141 -9.49 6.09 6.97
N VAL A 142 -8.29 6.45 7.42
CA VAL A 142 -7.76 7.80 7.18
C VAL A 142 -7.51 8.06 5.70
N THR A 143 -7.11 7.04 4.94
CA THR A 143 -6.90 7.15 3.49
C THR A 143 -8.21 7.36 2.75
N LEU A 144 -9.27 6.61 3.06
CA LEU A 144 -10.59 6.81 2.46
C LEU A 144 -11.13 8.21 2.75
N ASP A 145 -10.98 8.68 4.00
CA ASP A 145 -11.36 10.03 4.41
C ASP A 145 -10.51 11.13 3.72
N ALA A 146 -9.23 10.83 3.40
CA ALA A 146 -8.37 11.73 2.65
C ALA A 146 -8.79 11.79 1.17
N VAL A 147 -9.07 10.63 0.54
CA VAL A 147 -9.54 10.56 -0.85
C VAL A 147 -10.87 11.29 -1.02
N PHE A 148 -11.83 11.04 -0.11
CA PHE A 148 -13.15 11.64 -0.18
C PHE A 148 -13.65 12.05 1.23
N PRO A 149 -13.98 13.33 1.41
CA PRO A 149 -14.04 14.40 0.41
C PRO A 149 -12.77 15.27 0.37
N ALA A 150 -11.73 14.99 1.19
CA ALA A 150 -10.74 16.00 1.55
C ALA A 150 -9.80 16.39 0.39
N ALA A 151 -9.22 15.43 -0.35
CA ALA A 151 -8.26 15.74 -1.40
C ALA A 151 -8.88 16.52 -2.58
N ARG A 152 -10.17 16.32 -2.84
CA ARG A 152 -10.87 16.90 -4.00
C ARG A 152 -11.39 18.32 -3.83
N SER A 153 -11.29 18.88 -2.64
CA SER A 153 -11.86 20.21 -2.32
C SER A 153 -10.85 21.13 -1.65
N ALA A 154 -10.69 22.35 -2.16
CA ALA A 154 -9.85 23.40 -1.58
C ALA A 154 -10.31 23.86 -0.19
N LEU A 155 -11.55 23.52 0.23
CA LEU A 155 -12.08 23.89 1.53
C LEU A 155 -11.52 23.00 2.66
N TYR A 156 -11.00 21.79 2.31
CA TYR A 156 -10.32 20.94 3.26
C TYR A 156 -8.82 21.22 3.23
N PHE A 157 -8.25 21.44 4.43
CA PHE A 157 -6.83 21.79 4.58
C PHE A 157 -6.43 22.93 3.64
N PRO A 158 -7.02 24.14 3.81
CA PRO A 158 -6.84 25.26 2.87
C PRO A 158 -5.42 25.77 2.79
N SER A 159 -4.57 25.52 3.79
CA SER A 159 -3.14 25.83 3.77
C SER A 159 -2.42 25.08 2.64
N LEU A 160 -2.74 23.80 2.42
CA LEU A 160 -2.15 23.01 1.32
C LEU A 160 -2.36 23.67 -0.05
N TYR A 161 -3.52 24.28 -0.26
CA TYR A 161 -3.82 24.99 -1.51
C TYR A 161 -3.26 26.40 -1.54
N LYS A 162 -3.50 27.18 -0.46
CA LYS A 162 -3.19 28.63 -0.46
C LYS A 162 -1.73 28.93 -0.23
N GLU A 163 -1.03 28.11 0.56
CA GLU A 163 0.34 28.35 1.01
C GLU A 163 1.34 27.42 0.32
N GLU A 164 0.97 26.17 0.07
CA GLU A 164 1.83 25.17 -0.58
C GLU A 164 1.54 25.02 -2.09
N GLY A 165 0.50 25.65 -2.62
CA GLY A 165 0.15 25.58 -4.05
C GLY A 165 -0.38 24.22 -4.52
N LEU A 166 -0.76 23.35 -3.58
CA LEU A 166 -1.23 22.01 -3.88
C LEU A 166 -2.72 22.01 -4.28
N GLU A 167 -2.96 22.00 -5.58
CA GLU A 167 -4.30 22.00 -6.16
C GLU A 167 -5.12 20.79 -5.73
N PRO A 168 -6.43 20.94 -5.49
CA PRO A 168 -7.31 19.81 -5.27
C PRO A 168 -7.19 18.75 -6.37
N HIS A 169 -7.29 17.50 -5.96
CA HIS A 169 -7.21 16.36 -6.87
C HIS A 169 -8.35 15.37 -6.65
N LYS A 170 -8.92 14.86 -7.75
CA LYS A 170 -9.99 13.85 -7.75
C LYS A 170 -9.40 12.50 -8.13
N VAL A 171 -9.24 11.62 -7.15
CA VAL A 171 -8.97 10.19 -7.39
C VAL A 171 -10.16 9.58 -8.12
N LYS A 172 -9.92 8.74 -9.12
CA LYS A 172 -10.99 8.09 -9.90
C LYS A 172 -11.39 6.74 -9.32
N GLU A 173 -10.43 5.99 -8.79
CA GLU A 173 -10.66 4.63 -8.31
C GLU A 173 -9.96 4.39 -6.98
N VAL A 174 -10.60 3.62 -6.13
CA VAL A 174 -9.98 3.10 -4.91
C VAL A 174 -10.01 1.58 -4.93
N TYR A 175 -8.86 0.97 -4.70
CA TYR A 175 -8.70 -0.47 -4.51
C TYR A 175 -8.48 -0.73 -3.02
N VAL A 176 -9.43 -1.39 -2.39
CA VAL A 176 -9.34 -1.76 -0.97
C VAL A 176 -8.82 -3.19 -0.88
N ALA A 177 -7.60 -3.32 -0.37
CA ALA A 177 -6.90 -4.59 -0.17
C ALA A 177 -7.33 -5.25 1.16
N GLY A 178 -7.22 -6.57 1.25
CA GLY A 178 -7.69 -7.32 2.43
C GLY A 178 -9.19 -7.15 2.68
N ALA A 179 -9.96 -6.85 1.65
CA ALA A 179 -11.38 -6.55 1.74
C ALA A 179 -12.19 -7.75 2.22
N GLN A 180 -13.11 -7.49 3.16
CA GLN A 180 -14.08 -8.50 3.62
C GLN A 180 -15.04 -8.93 2.49
N HIS A 181 -15.37 -8.00 1.60
CA HIS A 181 -16.26 -8.21 0.46
C HIS A 181 -15.61 -7.74 -0.84
N PRO A 182 -14.67 -8.50 -1.41
CA PRO A 182 -14.04 -8.14 -2.67
C PRO A 182 -15.05 -8.23 -3.82
N ASN A 183 -14.93 -7.34 -4.81
CA ASN A 183 -15.78 -7.32 -6.02
C ASN A 183 -14.99 -7.37 -7.32
N ILE A 184 -13.67 -7.44 -7.22
CA ILE A 184 -12.78 -7.59 -8.37
C ILE A 184 -11.65 -8.56 -8.03
N THR A 185 -11.26 -9.33 -9.02
CA THR A 185 -10.12 -10.25 -8.99
C THR A 185 -9.12 -9.82 -10.06
N VAL A 186 -7.85 -9.72 -9.68
CA VAL A 186 -6.74 -9.41 -10.59
C VAL A 186 -5.90 -10.67 -10.76
N ASP A 187 -5.76 -11.13 -12.01
CA ASP A 187 -4.86 -12.22 -12.36
C ASP A 187 -3.40 -11.72 -12.29
N ILE A 188 -2.61 -12.35 -11.45
CA ILE A 188 -1.19 -12.03 -11.24
C ILE A 188 -0.28 -13.21 -11.59
N SER A 189 -0.77 -14.24 -12.30
CA SER A 189 -0.01 -15.45 -12.57
C SER A 189 1.36 -15.16 -13.21
N SER A 190 1.40 -14.26 -14.18
CA SER A 190 2.66 -13.83 -14.84
C SER A 190 3.56 -12.95 -13.96
N PHE A 191 3.07 -12.47 -12.81
CA PHE A 191 3.75 -11.56 -11.89
C PHE A 191 3.95 -12.16 -10.51
N PHE A 192 3.53 -13.41 -10.31
CA PHE A 192 3.61 -14.06 -9.00
C PHE A 192 5.07 -14.18 -8.53
N ASP A 193 5.99 -14.55 -9.40
CA ASP A 193 7.39 -14.70 -9.05
C ASP A 193 8.06 -13.35 -8.73
N LEU A 194 7.64 -12.25 -9.39
CA LEU A 194 8.08 -10.90 -9.01
C LEU A 194 7.56 -10.48 -7.62
N LYS A 195 6.31 -10.84 -7.28
CA LYS A 195 5.78 -10.65 -5.93
C LYS A 195 6.61 -11.40 -4.88
N ILE A 196 6.97 -12.65 -5.15
CA ILE A 196 7.82 -13.44 -4.24
C ILE A 196 9.22 -12.82 -4.14
N ALA A 197 9.80 -12.37 -5.24
CA ALA A 197 11.10 -11.70 -5.24
C ALA A 197 11.08 -10.43 -4.38
N ALA A 198 10.05 -9.57 -4.52
CA ALA A 198 9.89 -8.38 -3.69
C ALA A 198 9.74 -8.73 -2.21
N LEU A 199 8.87 -9.67 -1.86
CA LEU A 199 8.71 -10.14 -0.48
C LEU A 199 10.01 -10.69 0.11
N SER A 200 10.88 -11.29 -0.70
CA SER A 200 12.15 -11.85 -0.26
C SER A 200 13.18 -10.79 0.17
N GLU A 201 12.95 -9.52 -0.15
CA GLU A 201 13.79 -8.42 0.33
C GLU A 201 13.51 -8.06 1.80
N HIS A 202 12.36 -8.42 2.37
CA HIS A 202 11.99 -8.17 3.76
C HIS A 202 12.61 -9.19 4.74
N ARG A 203 13.92 -9.29 4.72
CA ARG A 203 14.71 -10.32 5.45
C ARG A 203 14.60 -10.21 6.96
N SER A 204 14.42 -9.00 7.49
CA SER A 204 14.21 -8.78 8.92
C SER A 204 12.90 -9.41 9.41
N GLN A 205 11.89 -9.51 8.53
CA GLN A 205 10.54 -9.97 8.84
C GLN A 205 10.31 -11.43 8.41
N LEU A 206 10.93 -11.87 7.32
CA LEU A 206 10.68 -13.15 6.68
C LEU A 206 11.93 -14.05 6.76
N LYS A 207 11.97 -14.89 7.81
CA LYS A 207 13.09 -15.82 8.05
C LYS A 207 13.05 -17.06 7.14
N ASP A 208 11.86 -17.52 6.77
CA ASP A 208 11.66 -18.70 5.92
C ASP A 208 10.86 -18.31 4.66
N ILE A 209 11.61 -17.88 3.64
CA ILE A 209 11.05 -17.46 2.35
C ILE A 209 10.35 -18.62 1.65
N LYS A 210 10.89 -19.84 1.73
CA LYS A 210 10.29 -21.02 1.07
C LYS A 210 8.91 -21.36 1.67
N ALA A 211 8.82 -21.41 2.99
CA ALA A 211 7.56 -21.64 3.66
C ALA A 211 6.52 -20.54 3.38
N MET A 212 6.97 -19.27 3.32
CA MET A 212 6.13 -18.14 2.93
C MET A 212 5.63 -18.30 1.49
N GLU A 213 6.51 -18.58 0.54
CA GLU A 213 6.15 -18.83 -0.87
C GLU A 213 5.14 -19.97 -1.01
N GLU A 214 5.39 -21.11 -0.40
CA GLU A 214 4.47 -22.25 -0.45
C GLU A 214 3.07 -21.90 0.09
N ARG A 215 3.02 -21.13 1.18
CA ARG A 215 1.76 -20.63 1.75
C ARG A 215 1.03 -19.72 0.79
N LEU A 216 1.73 -18.76 0.17
CA LEU A 216 1.14 -17.83 -0.79
C LEU A 216 0.66 -18.56 -2.05
N ARG A 217 1.47 -19.50 -2.59
CA ARG A 217 1.06 -20.33 -3.74
C ARG A 217 -0.24 -21.07 -3.47
N LYS A 218 -0.43 -21.59 -2.25
CA LYS A 218 -1.68 -22.30 -1.87
C LYS A 218 -2.86 -21.34 -1.67
N SER A 219 -2.63 -20.19 -1.02
CA SER A 219 -3.71 -19.27 -0.63
C SER A 219 -4.18 -18.35 -1.74
N MET A 220 -3.35 -18.13 -2.77
CA MET A 220 -3.63 -17.21 -3.87
C MET A 220 -4.09 -17.90 -5.16
N ILE A 221 -4.25 -19.25 -5.14
CA ILE A 221 -4.87 -19.94 -6.28
C ILE A 221 -6.31 -19.48 -6.45
N ASP A 222 -6.66 -19.23 -7.69
CA ASP A 222 -8.04 -18.95 -8.08
C ASP A 222 -8.87 -20.24 -7.98
N PRO A 223 -9.83 -20.33 -7.05
CA PRO A 223 -10.64 -21.54 -6.87
C PRO A 223 -11.57 -21.82 -8.06
N ASP A 224 -11.82 -20.80 -8.89
CA ASP A 224 -12.72 -20.89 -10.03
C ASP A 224 -11.94 -21.17 -11.34
N SER A 225 -10.62 -21.33 -11.29
CA SER A 225 -9.81 -21.68 -12.47
C SER A 225 -10.06 -23.12 -12.89
N LEU A 226 -10.40 -23.30 -14.14
CA LEU A 226 -10.54 -24.59 -14.80
C LEU A 226 -9.27 -25.03 -15.54
N SER A 227 -8.21 -24.24 -15.48
CA SER A 227 -6.92 -24.51 -16.13
C SER A 227 -6.15 -25.59 -15.38
N GLU A 228 -5.40 -26.43 -16.10
CA GLU A 228 -4.43 -27.36 -15.51
C GLU A 228 -3.28 -26.63 -14.84
N GLU A 229 -2.93 -25.42 -15.34
CA GLU A 229 -1.94 -24.55 -14.71
C GLU A 229 -2.61 -23.69 -13.62
N PRO A 230 -1.97 -23.54 -12.44
CA PRO A 230 -2.54 -22.74 -11.36
C PRO A 230 -2.59 -21.25 -11.76
N ARG A 231 -3.77 -20.66 -11.65
CA ARG A 231 -3.96 -19.22 -11.79
C ARG A 231 -3.84 -18.57 -10.43
N TYR A 232 -2.96 -17.58 -10.28
CA TYR A 232 -2.78 -16.82 -9.05
C TYR A 232 -3.50 -15.48 -9.13
N ILE A 233 -4.16 -15.10 -8.04
CA ILE A 233 -5.02 -13.92 -8.00
C ILE A 233 -4.82 -13.07 -6.76
N GLU A 234 -5.03 -11.77 -6.92
CA GLU A 234 -5.25 -10.81 -5.83
C GLU A 234 -6.67 -10.28 -5.91
N ARG A 235 -7.31 -10.08 -4.75
CA ARG A 235 -8.72 -9.67 -4.65
C ARG A 235 -8.84 -8.33 -3.95
N PHE A 236 -9.68 -7.45 -4.51
CA PHE A 236 -9.92 -6.11 -3.98
C PHE A 236 -11.42 -5.79 -3.98
N ARG A 237 -11.79 -4.85 -3.12
CA ARG A 237 -13.01 -4.08 -3.34
C ARG A 237 -12.64 -2.84 -4.13
N ARG A 238 -13.04 -2.78 -5.40
CA ARG A 238 -12.87 -1.62 -6.26
C ARG A 238 -14.07 -0.70 -6.13
N ILE A 239 -13.79 0.60 -5.95
CA ILE A 239 -14.78 1.67 -5.87
C ILE A 239 -14.45 2.68 -6.97
N GLU A 240 -15.39 2.93 -7.88
CA GLU A 240 -15.29 3.97 -8.89
C GLU A 240 -15.93 5.26 -8.35
N LEU A 241 -15.15 6.32 -8.25
CA LEU A 241 -15.58 7.60 -7.72
C LEU A 241 -16.07 8.52 -8.87
N ARG A 242 -17.19 9.22 -8.65
CA ARG A 242 -17.81 10.14 -9.63
C ARG A 242 -17.43 11.59 -9.37
#